data_423ecc8a052068ca38c46d9cfa68b338
#
_entry.id   423ecc8a052068ca38c46d9cfa68b338
#
_cell.length_a   1.000
_cell.length_b   1.000
_cell.length_c   1.000
_cell.angle_alpha   90.00
_cell.angle_beta   90.00
_cell.angle_gamma   90.00
#
_symmetry.space_group_name_H-M   'P 1'
#
loop_
_entity.id
_entity.type
_entity.pdbx_description
1 polymer ?
#
loop_
_entity_poly.entity_id
_entity_poly.type
_entity_poly.pdbx_seq_one_letter_code
_entity_poly.pdbx_strand_id
1 'polypeptide(L)'
;MYIADLHIHSHFSRATSRDCDLAHLDRAARNKGVGLVGTGDFTHPAWRAAMREALIPAEEGLYLLRGESRLPAEAARADEPARFVVTGEISTIYKKNGKTRKVHSLILLPGLDAAEALAQRLEAIGNIRSDGRPILGLDCRDLLEITLTVCPEAVFIPAHIWTPHFSLFGAFSGFDTIEECFEDLAGEIHALETGLSSDPPMNWRVSALDRFTLVSNSDAHSPAKLGREANRIAAPLSYAALRHAIQTGEGFAGTIEFFPEEGKYHLDGHRNCGICLEPEETLRLGGKCPVCGRKLTIGVQHRVLALADRPAGFLPPGAKPYESLVPLQELIAAATGISAAGQKAQRQYEAMLHALGSEFFILREAPLEAIERAAGPCVAEGVRRLRAGQITRTGGYDGEYGKIILFEPAEREALQGQLSLFSAPASSAQTQSAAVPSAPRTLQASTGSP
;
A
#
# COMPACT_ATOMS: atom_id res chain seq x y z
N MET A 1 21.47 -4.94 -3.84
CA MET A 1 20.09 -4.39 -3.80
C MET A 1 19.24 -5.30 -2.95
N TYR A 2 18.42 -4.73 -2.07
CA TYR A 2 17.48 -5.48 -1.21
C TYR A 2 16.11 -4.82 -1.22
N ILE A 3 15.09 -5.58 -0.81
CA ILE A 3 13.71 -5.10 -0.66
C ILE A 3 13.49 -4.80 0.82
N ALA A 4 12.87 -3.67 1.12
CA ALA A 4 12.59 -3.20 2.47
C ALA A 4 11.10 -2.86 2.65
N ASP A 5 10.50 -3.36 3.71
CA ASP A 5 9.15 -3.00 4.17
C ASP A 5 9.27 -2.43 5.59
N LEU A 6 9.08 -1.13 5.73
CA LEU A 6 9.45 -0.36 6.91
C LEU A 6 8.26 -0.02 7.81
N HIS A 7 7.02 -0.25 7.33
CA HIS A 7 5.79 0.07 8.03
C HIS A 7 4.94 -1.19 8.23
N ILE A 8 5.04 -1.74 9.42
CA ILE A 8 4.29 -2.91 9.86
C ILE A 8 3.82 -2.72 11.29
N HIS A 9 2.93 -3.58 11.77
CA HIS A 9 2.45 -3.59 13.14
C HIS A 9 2.74 -4.90 13.85
N SER A 10 3.00 -4.83 15.15
CA SER A 10 3.10 -5.99 16.02
C SER A 10 1.73 -6.41 16.54
N HIS A 11 1.67 -7.57 17.20
CA HIS A 11 0.43 -8.04 17.83
C HIS A 11 -0.07 -7.16 19.00
N PHE A 12 0.68 -6.12 19.40
CA PHE A 12 0.24 -5.12 20.36
C PHE A 12 -0.63 -4.02 19.74
N SER A 13 -0.65 -3.88 18.42
CA SER A 13 -1.54 -2.96 17.72
C SER A 13 -2.93 -3.55 17.52
N ARG A 14 -3.96 -2.69 17.56
CA ARG A 14 -5.35 -3.09 17.35
C ARG A 14 -5.55 -3.65 15.95
N ALA A 15 -6.45 -4.64 15.87
CA ALA A 15 -6.83 -5.33 14.63
C ALA A 15 -5.67 -6.07 13.94
N THR A 16 -4.58 -6.33 14.65
CA THR A 16 -3.40 -7.03 14.16
C THR A 16 -3.43 -8.51 14.59
N SER A 17 -2.94 -9.39 13.72
CA SER A 17 -2.80 -10.83 14.00
C SER A 17 -1.91 -11.07 15.23
N ARG A 18 -2.24 -12.09 16.00
CA ARG A 18 -1.38 -12.55 17.11
C ARG A 18 -0.03 -13.09 16.63
N ASP A 19 0.04 -13.50 15.37
CA ASP A 19 1.27 -13.97 14.73
C ASP A 19 2.18 -12.81 14.26
N CYS A 20 1.82 -11.55 14.50
CA CYS A 20 2.72 -10.42 14.24
C CYS A 20 3.76 -10.31 15.37
N ASP A 21 4.58 -11.34 15.52
CA ASP A 21 5.79 -11.38 16.33
C ASP A 21 7.04 -11.48 15.45
N LEU A 22 8.21 -11.30 16.05
CA LEU A 22 9.49 -11.25 15.32
C LEU A 22 9.80 -12.56 14.59
N ALA A 23 9.42 -13.71 15.13
CA ALA A 23 9.69 -15.01 14.51
C ALA A 23 8.86 -15.26 13.25
N HIS A 24 7.58 -14.93 13.30
CA HIS A 24 6.69 -15.03 12.15
C HIS A 24 6.98 -13.96 11.10
N LEU A 25 7.36 -12.75 11.52
CA LEU A 25 7.79 -11.68 10.60
C LEU A 25 9.08 -12.04 9.87
N ASP A 26 10.09 -12.58 10.56
CA ASP A 26 11.31 -13.09 9.93
C ASP A 26 11.01 -14.20 8.90
N ARG A 27 10.17 -15.18 9.28
CA ARG A 27 9.74 -16.24 8.36
C ARG A 27 9.03 -15.68 7.13
N ALA A 28 8.08 -14.76 7.33
CA ALA A 28 7.35 -14.14 6.23
C ALA A 28 8.29 -13.34 5.32
N ALA A 29 9.24 -12.60 5.88
CA ALA A 29 10.21 -11.83 5.12
C ALA A 29 11.07 -12.75 4.23
N ARG A 30 11.57 -13.86 4.76
CA ARG A 30 12.36 -14.84 4.00
C ARG A 30 11.53 -15.50 2.89
N ASN A 31 10.28 -15.87 3.18
CA ASN A 31 9.37 -16.43 2.19
C ASN A 31 9.05 -15.44 1.05
N LYS A 32 8.97 -14.17 1.39
CA LYS A 32 8.64 -13.14 0.41
C LYS A 32 9.86 -12.57 -0.31
N GLY A 33 11.06 -12.72 0.26
CA GLY A 33 12.29 -12.12 -0.27
C GLY A 33 12.48 -10.67 0.18
N VAL A 34 11.94 -10.30 1.34
CA VAL A 34 12.17 -9.01 1.99
C VAL A 34 13.44 -9.11 2.83
N GLY A 35 14.43 -8.29 2.50
CA GLY A 35 15.73 -8.30 3.18
C GLY A 35 15.80 -7.44 4.43
N LEU A 36 14.93 -6.40 4.52
CA LEU A 36 14.89 -5.49 5.67
C LEU A 36 13.42 -5.23 6.07
N VAL A 37 13.12 -5.43 7.34
CA VAL A 37 11.77 -5.26 7.91
C VAL A 37 11.79 -4.22 9.02
N GLY A 38 10.85 -3.30 9.02
CA GLY A 38 10.56 -2.47 10.18
C GLY A 38 10.04 -3.31 11.34
N THR A 39 10.43 -2.96 12.57
CA THR A 39 9.89 -3.69 13.75
C THR A 39 8.44 -3.36 14.04
N GLY A 40 7.99 -2.17 13.63
CA GLY A 40 6.73 -1.61 14.10
C GLY A 40 6.73 -1.29 15.59
N ASP A 41 5.76 -0.52 16.03
CA ASP A 41 5.27 -0.38 17.41
C ASP A 41 6.33 -0.13 18.49
N PHE A 42 7.46 0.51 18.18
CA PHE A 42 8.56 0.73 19.13
C PHE A 42 8.13 1.46 20.41
N THR A 43 7.02 2.17 20.39
CA THR A 43 6.51 2.90 21.56
C THR A 43 5.97 1.97 22.65
N HIS A 44 5.49 0.76 22.29
CA HIS A 44 4.88 -0.15 23.25
C HIS A 44 5.95 -0.84 24.14
N PRO A 45 5.88 -0.70 25.49
CA PRO A 45 6.96 -1.17 26.38
C PRO A 45 7.19 -2.67 26.33
N ALA A 46 6.13 -3.48 26.25
CA ALA A 46 6.28 -4.93 26.14
C ALA A 46 6.89 -5.36 24.81
N TRP A 47 6.61 -4.62 23.73
CA TRP A 47 7.24 -4.90 22.44
C TRP A 47 8.73 -4.55 22.44
N ARG A 48 9.12 -3.40 23.03
CA ARG A 48 10.54 -3.08 23.23
C ARG A 48 11.27 -4.14 24.05
N ALA A 49 10.65 -4.64 25.12
CA ALA A 49 11.22 -5.73 25.90
C ALA A 49 11.43 -7.00 25.07
N ALA A 50 10.42 -7.40 24.28
CA ALA A 50 10.52 -8.55 23.37
C ALA A 50 11.62 -8.36 22.30
N MET A 51 11.74 -7.15 21.73
CA MET A 51 12.82 -6.83 20.79
C MET A 51 14.21 -6.95 21.42
N ARG A 52 14.40 -6.44 22.65
CA ARG A 52 15.69 -6.55 23.37
C ARG A 52 16.05 -8.00 23.70
N GLU A 53 15.07 -8.84 23.96
CA GLU A 53 15.28 -10.27 24.23
C GLU A 53 15.62 -11.05 22.96
N ALA A 54 14.86 -10.84 21.89
CA ALA A 54 14.90 -11.69 20.70
C ALA A 54 15.89 -11.21 19.61
N LEU A 55 16.22 -9.92 19.58
CA LEU A 55 17.09 -9.35 18.55
C LEU A 55 18.54 -9.23 19.03
N ILE A 56 19.48 -9.45 18.11
CA ILE A 56 20.91 -9.20 18.29
C ILE A 56 21.39 -8.18 17.27
N PRO A 57 22.37 -7.32 17.62
CA PRO A 57 22.97 -6.38 16.67
C PRO A 57 23.55 -7.12 15.45
N ALA A 58 23.37 -6.54 14.28
CA ALA A 58 23.95 -6.98 13.02
C ALA A 58 24.82 -5.87 12.41
N GLU A 59 24.45 -5.36 11.25
CA GLU A 59 25.08 -4.18 10.69
C GLU A 59 24.67 -2.93 11.51
N GLU A 60 25.36 -1.81 11.29
CA GLU A 60 25.10 -0.55 12.02
C GLU A 60 23.61 -0.19 12.02
N GLY A 61 23.02 -0.10 13.23
CA GLY A 61 21.61 0.26 13.43
C GLY A 61 20.59 -0.78 12.98
N LEU A 62 21.05 -1.96 12.57
CA LEU A 62 20.20 -3.08 12.17
C LEU A 62 20.35 -4.26 13.13
N TYR A 63 19.36 -5.14 13.11
CA TYR A 63 19.27 -6.28 14.00
C TYR A 63 18.94 -7.56 13.23
N LEU A 64 19.30 -8.69 13.85
CA LEU A 64 18.91 -10.03 13.43
C LEU A 64 18.09 -10.70 14.52
N LEU A 65 17.14 -11.52 14.14
CA LEU A 65 16.48 -12.44 15.07
C LEU A 65 17.48 -13.52 15.50
N ARG A 66 17.54 -13.83 16.81
CA ARG A 66 18.36 -14.93 17.34
C ARG A 66 18.04 -16.25 16.64
N GLY A 67 19.07 -17.03 16.34
CA GLY A 67 18.92 -18.27 15.58
C GLY A 67 17.94 -19.26 16.19
N GLU A 68 17.97 -19.39 17.53
CA GLU A 68 17.08 -20.27 18.30
C GLU A 68 15.59 -19.86 18.24
N SER A 69 15.31 -18.59 17.89
CA SER A 69 13.93 -18.07 17.77
C SER A 69 13.37 -18.14 16.33
N ARG A 70 14.20 -18.56 15.36
CA ARG A 70 13.78 -18.60 13.96
C ARG A 70 12.88 -19.77 13.64
N LEU A 71 11.78 -19.49 12.95
CA LEU A 71 10.91 -20.52 12.39
C LEU A 71 11.45 -21.00 11.03
N PRO A 72 11.22 -22.28 10.64
CA PRO A 72 11.50 -22.74 9.28
C PRO A 72 10.78 -21.91 8.24
N ALA A 73 11.45 -21.60 7.13
CA ALA A 73 10.82 -20.96 5.96
C ALA A 73 10.52 -22.00 4.89
N GLU A 74 9.50 -21.73 4.09
CA GLU A 74 9.05 -22.59 2.99
C GLU A 74 9.81 -22.32 1.68
N ALA A 75 10.32 -21.10 1.50
CA ALA A 75 10.99 -20.71 0.26
C ALA A 75 12.36 -21.40 0.12
N ALA A 76 12.61 -21.97 -1.05
CA ALA A 76 13.93 -22.48 -1.38
C ALA A 76 14.97 -21.36 -1.33
N ARG A 77 16.13 -21.62 -0.73
CA ARG A 77 17.22 -20.66 -0.53
C ARG A 77 16.89 -19.49 0.40
N ALA A 78 15.93 -19.67 1.33
CA ALA A 78 15.56 -18.67 2.35
C ALA A 78 16.50 -18.74 3.59
N ASP A 79 17.78 -19.08 3.38
CA ASP A 79 18.74 -19.27 4.47
C ASP A 79 19.24 -17.95 5.05
N GLU A 80 19.27 -16.88 4.25
CA GLU A 80 19.63 -15.56 4.74
C GLU A 80 18.50 -14.96 5.58
N PRO A 81 18.78 -14.62 6.85
CA PRO A 81 17.81 -14.01 7.74
C PRO A 81 17.51 -12.59 7.31
N ALA A 82 16.26 -12.15 7.49
CA ALA A 82 15.91 -10.75 7.35
C ALA A 82 16.58 -9.89 8.42
N ARG A 83 16.91 -8.65 8.07
CA ARG A 83 17.31 -7.63 9.03
C ARG A 83 16.08 -6.91 9.54
N PHE A 84 16.18 -6.41 10.76
CA PHE A 84 15.18 -5.55 11.36
C PHE A 84 15.76 -4.15 11.61
N VAL A 85 14.97 -3.13 11.33
CA VAL A 85 15.22 -1.74 11.70
C VAL A 85 14.12 -1.26 12.64
N VAL A 86 14.47 -0.48 13.65
CA VAL A 86 13.47 -0.02 14.63
C VAL A 86 12.57 1.02 14.00
N THR A 87 11.26 0.71 13.95
CA THR A 87 10.23 1.59 13.40
C THR A 87 8.99 1.62 14.28
N GLY A 88 8.10 2.56 14.01
CA GLY A 88 6.76 2.58 14.59
C GLY A 88 5.93 3.74 14.07
N GLU A 89 4.63 3.50 14.00
CA GLU A 89 3.63 4.50 13.60
C GLU A 89 3.05 5.18 14.83
N ILE A 90 2.88 6.50 14.77
CA ILE A 90 2.21 7.30 15.79
C ILE A 90 1.03 8.02 15.16
N SER A 91 -0.13 7.90 15.81
CA SER A 91 -1.35 8.60 15.45
C SER A 91 -1.46 9.92 16.23
N THR A 92 -1.62 11.03 15.53
CA THR A 92 -1.87 12.34 16.15
C THR A 92 -3.31 12.79 15.89
N ILE A 93 -3.97 13.31 16.94
CA ILE A 93 -5.30 13.91 16.84
C ILE A 93 -5.30 15.23 17.60
N TYR A 94 -5.49 16.35 16.88
CA TYR A 94 -5.42 17.69 17.46
C TYR A 94 -6.30 18.68 16.71
N LYS A 95 -6.42 19.90 17.23
CA LYS A 95 -7.12 21.00 16.56
C LYS A 95 -6.11 21.97 15.97
N LYS A 96 -6.22 22.27 14.67
CA LYS A 96 -5.41 23.27 13.98
C LYS A 96 -6.26 23.97 12.92
N ASN A 97 -6.19 25.31 12.85
CA ASN A 97 -6.95 26.13 11.91
C ASN A 97 -8.47 25.86 11.95
N GLY A 98 -9.04 25.70 13.17
CA GLY A 98 -10.46 25.45 13.37
C GLY A 98 -10.98 24.05 12.97
N LYS A 99 -10.10 23.15 12.51
CA LYS A 99 -10.44 21.78 12.13
C LYS A 99 -9.79 20.75 13.05
N THR A 100 -10.45 19.60 13.23
CA THR A 100 -9.80 18.43 13.84
C THR A 100 -8.90 17.78 12.79
N ARG A 101 -7.60 17.73 13.09
CA ARG A 101 -6.59 17.09 12.25
C ARG A 101 -6.28 15.70 12.80
N LYS A 102 -6.06 14.76 11.89
CA LYS A 102 -5.70 13.38 12.22
C LYS A 102 -4.66 12.93 11.20
N VAL A 103 -3.46 12.64 11.68
CA VAL A 103 -2.35 12.24 10.82
C VAL A 103 -1.60 11.09 11.47
N HIS A 104 -1.18 10.14 10.67
CA HIS A 104 -0.24 9.09 11.04
C HIS A 104 1.17 9.45 10.57
N SER A 105 2.15 9.13 11.39
CA SER A 105 3.55 9.36 11.10
C SER A 105 4.37 8.12 11.43
N LEU A 106 5.12 7.65 10.46
CA LEU A 106 6.09 6.56 10.61
C LEU A 106 7.43 7.17 11.04
N ILE A 107 8.05 6.60 12.08
CA ILE A 107 9.35 7.01 12.59
C ILE A 107 10.31 5.83 12.52
N LEU A 108 11.48 6.03 11.94
CA LEU A 108 12.59 5.09 11.92
C LEU A 108 13.69 5.59 12.88
N LEU A 109 14.29 4.68 13.62
CA LEU A 109 15.30 5.00 14.64
C LEU A 109 16.57 4.15 14.48
N PRO A 110 17.75 4.69 14.81
CA PRO A 110 19.03 4.00 14.65
C PRO A 110 19.23 2.84 15.63
N GLY A 111 18.32 2.63 16.58
CA GLY A 111 18.43 1.52 17.52
C GLY A 111 17.45 1.58 18.69
N LEU A 112 17.50 0.53 19.50
CA LEU A 112 16.57 0.33 20.61
C LEU A 112 16.74 1.34 21.76
N ASP A 113 17.92 1.94 21.91
CA ASP A 113 18.14 2.96 22.94
C ASP A 113 17.50 4.30 22.53
N ALA A 114 17.58 4.66 21.25
CA ALA A 114 16.83 5.81 20.71
C ALA A 114 15.32 5.59 20.84
N ALA A 115 14.85 4.38 20.59
CA ALA A 115 13.44 4.01 20.76
C ALA A 115 12.98 4.15 22.21
N GLU A 116 13.80 3.70 23.17
CA GLU A 116 13.50 3.85 24.59
C GLU A 116 13.43 5.33 25.01
N ALA A 117 14.41 6.14 24.59
CA ALA A 117 14.46 7.57 24.91
C ALA A 117 13.24 8.32 24.32
N LEU A 118 12.89 8.06 23.07
CA LEU A 118 11.72 8.68 22.44
C LEU A 118 10.41 8.20 23.11
N ALA A 119 10.27 6.92 23.37
CA ALA A 119 9.08 6.38 24.02
C ALA A 119 8.87 6.97 25.43
N GLN A 120 9.92 7.12 26.22
CA GLN A 120 9.83 7.79 27.54
C GLN A 120 9.35 9.25 27.43
N ARG A 121 9.81 9.96 26.40
CA ARG A 121 9.35 11.33 26.14
C ARG A 121 7.89 11.39 25.75
N LEU A 122 7.43 10.46 24.91
CA LEU A 122 6.03 10.38 24.47
C LEU A 122 5.09 9.89 25.60
N GLU A 123 5.56 8.99 26.48
CA GLU A 123 4.80 8.52 27.64
C GLU A 123 4.44 9.64 28.63
N ALA A 124 5.29 10.67 28.72
CA ALA A 124 4.99 11.86 29.53
C ALA A 124 3.87 12.73 28.92
N ILE A 125 3.53 12.53 27.64
CA ILE A 125 2.50 13.30 26.91
C ILE A 125 1.19 12.52 26.85
N GLY A 126 1.25 11.19 26.65
CA GLY A 126 0.06 10.38 26.50
C GLY A 126 0.27 8.88 26.71
N ASN A 127 -0.81 8.13 26.63
CA ASN A 127 -0.76 6.68 26.85
C ASN A 127 -0.19 5.94 25.63
N ILE A 128 0.99 5.37 25.81
CA ILE A 128 1.68 4.53 24.80
C ILE A 128 1.62 3.02 25.12
N ARG A 129 0.86 2.62 26.16
CA ARG A 129 0.83 1.25 26.66
C ARG A 129 -0.38 0.43 26.21
N SER A 130 -1.40 1.11 25.69
CA SER A 130 -2.69 0.47 25.35
C SER A 130 -2.79 0.00 23.90
N ASP A 131 -1.87 0.43 23.05
CA ASP A 131 -1.86 0.14 21.61
C ASP A 131 -0.42 0.27 21.10
N GLY A 132 0.00 -0.61 20.21
CA GLY A 132 1.30 -0.53 19.54
C GLY A 132 1.45 0.76 18.75
N ARG A 133 0.34 1.24 18.14
CA ARG A 133 0.21 2.55 17.51
C ARG A 133 -0.54 3.51 18.44
N PRO A 134 0.15 4.27 19.31
CA PRO A 134 -0.50 5.15 20.26
C PRO A 134 -1.19 6.33 19.56
N ILE A 135 -2.31 6.75 20.13
CA ILE A 135 -3.02 7.97 19.71
C ILE A 135 -2.67 9.09 20.70
N LEU A 136 -2.00 10.13 20.20
CA LEU A 136 -1.56 11.26 21.01
C LEU A 136 -2.32 12.53 20.63
N GLY A 137 -2.72 13.30 21.66
CA GLY A 137 -3.30 14.63 21.51
C GLY A 137 -2.22 15.69 21.25
N LEU A 138 -1.38 15.48 20.23
CA LEU A 138 -0.17 16.25 19.93
C LEU A 138 -0.22 16.74 18.49
N ASP A 139 0.28 17.95 18.21
CA ASP A 139 0.46 18.44 16.85
C ASP A 139 1.57 17.65 16.14
N CYS A 140 1.40 17.39 14.84
CA CYS A 140 2.42 16.70 14.03
C CYS A 140 3.75 17.45 14.03
N ARG A 141 3.71 18.78 13.98
CA ARG A 141 4.91 19.63 14.05
C ARG A 141 5.65 19.41 15.36
N ASP A 142 4.92 19.36 16.49
CA ASP A 142 5.52 19.14 17.81
C ASP A 142 6.04 17.69 17.96
N LEU A 143 5.34 16.70 17.39
CA LEU A 143 5.83 15.32 17.34
C LEU A 143 7.17 15.23 16.58
N LEU A 144 7.28 15.91 15.43
CA LEU A 144 8.52 15.99 14.67
C LEU A 144 9.64 16.67 15.46
N GLU A 145 9.36 17.80 16.12
CA GLU A 145 10.31 18.51 16.95
C GLU A 145 10.85 17.64 18.10
N ILE A 146 9.95 16.97 18.81
CA ILE A 146 10.31 16.03 19.89
C ILE A 146 11.18 14.90 19.35
N THR A 147 10.81 14.32 18.21
CA THR A 147 11.54 13.23 17.59
C THR A 147 12.96 13.63 17.25
N LEU A 148 13.16 14.76 16.57
CA LEU A 148 14.48 15.25 16.16
C LEU A 148 15.30 15.77 17.35
N THR A 149 14.66 16.31 18.40
CA THR A 149 15.34 16.72 19.62
C THR A 149 15.91 15.52 20.39
N VAL A 150 15.16 14.42 20.44
CA VAL A 150 15.60 13.18 21.13
C VAL A 150 16.60 12.41 20.29
N CYS A 151 16.36 12.33 18.98
CA CYS A 151 17.18 11.58 18.05
C CYS A 151 17.31 12.36 16.72
N PRO A 152 18.36 13.16 16.52
CA PRO A 152 18.60 13.90 15.27
C PRO A 152 18.81 12.99 14.04
N GLU A 153 19.12 11.72 14.27
CA GLU A 153 19.29 10.72 13.21
C GLU A 153 17.98 10.02 12.83
N ALA A 154 16.85 10.31 13.50
CA ALA A 154 15.57 9.74 13.16
C ALA A 154 15.14 10.11 11.74
N VAL A 155 14.40 9.20 11.10
CA VAL A 155 13.68 9.50 9.85
C VAL A 155 12.20 9.60 10.17
N PHE A 156 11.59 10.73 9.81
CA PHE A 156 10.17 10.99 10.02
C PHE A 156 9.45 11.03 8.69
N ILE A 157 8.42 10.18 8.53
CA ILE A 157 7.70 10.00 7.27
C ILE A 157 6.19 10.13 7.55
N PRO A 158 5.49 11.11 6.99
CA PRO A 158 4.03 11.09 6.96
C PRO A 158 3.54 9.81 6.29
N ALA A 159 2.73 9.01 7.01
CA ALA A 159 2.29 7.70 6.58
C ALA A 159 1.09 7.78 5.64
N HIS A 160 1.02 6.87 4.64
CA HIS A 160 -0.12 6.68 3.71
C HIS A 160 -0.90 7.96 3.41
N ILE A 161 -0.22 8.96 2.83
CA ILE A 161 -0.60 10.38 2.81
C ILE A 161 -1.97 10.73 2.19
N TRP A 162 -2.62 9.80 1.50
CA TRP A 162 -3.89 10.04 0.80
C TRP A 162 -5.10 9.31 1.39
N THR A 163 -4.93 8.45 2.39
CA THR A 163 -6.10 7.80 2.99
C THR A 163 -7.11 8.85 3.48
N PRO A 164 -8.44 8.64 3.33
CA PRO A 164 -9.43 9.66 3.68
C PRO A 164 -9.36 10.16 5.12
N HIS A 165 -8.92 9.30 6.04
CA HIS A 165 -8.72 9.59 7.46
C HIS A 165 -7.29 9.30 7.89
N PHE A 166 -6.80 10.03 8.89
CA PHE A 166 -5.48 9.83 9.50
C PHE A 166 -4.31 9.95 8.54
N SER A 167 -4.36 10.89 7.62
CA SER A 167 -3.30 11.11 6.65
C SER A 167 -3.08 12.60 6.37
N LEU A 168 -1.89 12.91 5.85
CA LEU A 168 -1.45 14.29 5.61
C LEU A 168 -2.38 15.04 4.65
N PHE A 169 -2.79 14.41 3.54
CA PHE A 169 -3.65 15.01 2.50
C PHE A 169 -5.08 14.45 2.49
N GLY A 170 -5.46 13.66 3.49
CA GLY A 170 -6.77 13.03 3.55
C GLY A 170 -7.93 14.00 3.48
N ALA A 171 -8.97 13.66 2.74
CA ALA A 171 -10.11 14.53 2.46
C ALA A 171 -10.87 14.99 3.72
N PHE A 172 -10.88 14.19 4.80
CA PHE A 172 -11.67 14.50 6.00
C PHE A 172 -10.90 15.21 7.09
N SER A 173 -9.60 14.94 7.23
CA SER A 173 -8.83 15.43 8.39
C SER A 173 -7.42 15.91 8.05
N GLY A 174 -7.05 15.88 6.78
CA GLY A 174 -5.74 16.29 6.29
C GLY A 174 -5.60 17.80 6.04
N PHE A 175 -4.49 18.14 5.43
CA PHE A 175 -4.08 19.48 5.05
C PHE A 175 -4.00 19.59 3.53
N ASP A 176 -3.83 20.80 3.01
CA ASP A 176 -3.64 20.99 1.57
C ASP A 176 -2.15 21.08 1.20
N THR A 177 -1.30 21.45 2.16
CA THR A 177 0.16 21.53 1.99
C THR A 177 0.91 20.94 3.19
N ILE A 178 2.18 20.61 2.97
CA ILE A 178 3.07 20.11 4.03
C ILE A 178 3.37 21.20 5.05
N GLU A 179 3.53 22.43 4.56
CA GLU A 179 3.81 23.62 5.35
C GLU A 179 2.66 23.94 6.31
N GLU A 180 1.39 23.69 5.95
CA GLU A 180 0.25 23.82 6.88
C GLU A 180 0.33 22.84 8.04
N CYS A 181 0.90 21.65 7.84
CA CYS A 181 1.04 20.62 8.86
C CYS A 181 2.26 20.87 9.75
N PHE A 182 3.45 21.02 9.12
CA PHE A 182 4.73 21.01 9.81
C PHE A 182 5.37 22.39 10.00
N GLU A 183 4.78 23.45 9.44
CA GLU A 183 5.18 24.85 9.61
C GLU A 183 6.69 25.06 9.29
N ASP A 184 7.42 25.62 10.24
CA ASP A 184 8.88 25.88 10.18
C ASP A 184 9.72 24.60 10.04
N LEU A 185 9.18 23.45 10.43
CA LEU A 185 9.86 22.16 10.31
C LEU A 185 9.53 21.39 9.02
N ALA A 186 8.75 21.97 8.10
CA ALA A 186 8.44 21.32 6.82
C ALA A 186 9.67 20.94 6.00
N GLY A 187 10.81 21.62 6.22
CA GLY A 187 12.11 21.31 5.62
C GLY A 187 12.75 20.01 6.11
N GLU A 188 12.36 19.52 7.29
CA GLU A 188 12.87 18.29 7.89
C GLU A 188 12.16 17.04 7.37
N ILE A 189 11.06 17.19 6.62
CA ILE A 189 10.40 16.09 5.92
C ILE A 189 11.09 15.87 4.58
N HIS A 190 11.61 14.66 4.38
CA HIS A 190 12.36 14.27 3.18
C HIS A 190 11.65 13.17 2.36
N ALA A 191 10.75 12.43 2.97
CA ALA A 191 10.03 11.34 2.33
C ALA A 191 8.55 11.34 2.70
N LEU A 192 7.72 10.78 1.82
CA LEU A 192 6.29 10.61 2.00
C LEU A 192 5.91 9.18 1.63
N GLU A 193 5.01 8.57 2.38
CA GLU A 193 4.53 7.22 2.08
C GLU A 193 3.29 7.25 1.20
N THR A 194 3.36 6.56 0.05
CA THR A 194 2.24 6.38 -0.88
C THR A 194 1.09 5.64 -0.18
N GLY A 195 1.40 4.52 0.46
CA GLY A 195 0.44 3.60 1.08
C GLY A 195 -0.52 2.99 0.05
N LEU A 196 -1.32 2.02 0.49
CA LEU A 196 -2.22 1.23 -0.37
C LEU A 196 -3.27 2.04 -1.15
N SER A 197 -3.42 3.32 -0.89
CA SER A 197 -4.45 4.17 -1.52
C SER A 197 -3.93 5.02 -2.68
N SER A 198 -2.61 5.08 -2.88
CA SER A 198 -2.01 5.85 -3.97
C SER A 198 -0.74 5.20 -4.49
N ASP A 199 -0.36 5.53 -5.71
CA ASP A 199 0.87 5.13 -6.36
C ASP A 199 1.70 6.36 -6.80
N PRO A 200 2.94 6.19 -7.25
CA PRO A 200 3.76 7.30 -7.72
C PRO A 200 3.10 8.14 -8.84
N PRO A 201 2.44 7.58 -9.86
CA PRO A 201 1.71 8.36 -10.86
C PRO A 201 0.65 9.32 -10.31
N MET A 202 -0.08 8.90 -9.27
CA MET A 202 -1.04 9.77 -8.60
C MET A 202 -0.33 10.95 -7.91
N ASN A 203 0.79 10.68 -7.24
CA ASN A 203 1.60 11.67 -6.53
C ASN A 203 2.31 12.65 -7.49
N TRP A 204 2.77 12.21 -8.66
CA TRP A 204 3.42 13.07 -9.67
C TRP A 204 2.52 14.14 -10.25
N ARG A 205 1.21 14.06 -10.04
CA ARG A 205 0.27 15.10 -10.42
C ARG A 205 0.34 16.36 -9.56
N VAL A 206 1.04 16.29 -8.42
CA VAL A 206 1.20 17.40 -7.47
C VAL A 206 2.66 17.80 -7.44
N SER A 207 3.01 18.92 -8.10
CA SER A 207 4.41 19.35 -8.29
C SER A 207 5.15 19.64 -6.97
N ALA A 208 4.42 20.06 -5.94
CA ALA A 208 4.96 20.29 -4.61
C ALA A 208 5.55 19.03 -3.95
N LEU A 209 5.21 17.84 -4.46
CA LEU A 209 5.71 16.57 -3.94
C LEU A 209 7.02 16.09 -4.59
N ASP A 210 7.50 16.72 -5.66
CA ASP A 210 8.69 16.28 -6.41
C ASP A 210 9.98 16.26 -5.58
N ARG A 211 10.06 17.07 -4.53
CA ARG A 211 11.23 17.16 -3.65
C ARG A 211 11.35 15.99 -2.67
N PHE A 212 10.33 15.15 -2.55
CA PHE A 212 10.30 14.07 -1.58
C PHE A 212 10.60 12.73 -2.23
N THR A 213 11.28 11.87 -1.48
CA THR A 213 11.34 10.46 -1.83
C THR A 213 9.98 9.82 -1.52
N LEU A 214 9.34 9.25 -2.53
CA LEU A 214 8.13 8.45 -2.33
C LEU A 214 8.55 7.07 -1.86
N VAL A 215 8.16 6.69 -0.65
CA VAL A 215 8.35 5.36 -0.09
C VAL A 215 7.02 4.60 -0.09
N SER A 216 7.11 3.28 -0.17
CA SER A 216 5.95 2.39 -0.20
C SER A 216 6.14 1.29 0.84
N ASN A 217 5.17 1.10 1.73
CA ASN A 217 5.25 0.09 2.77
C ASN A 217 3.88 -0.55 2.98
N SER A 218 3.87 -1.77 3.47
CA SER A 218 2.68 -2.62 3.48
C SER A 218 1.61 -2.23 4.49
N ASP A 219 1.95 -1.50 5.54
CA ASP A 219 1.07 -1.29 6.70
C ASP A 219 0.50 -2.65 7.19
N ALA A 220 1.38 -3.64 7.32
CA ALA A 220 0.98 -5.01 7.54
C ALA A 220 0.46 -5.23 8.95
N HIS A 221 -0.77 -5.75 9.06
CA HIS A 221 -1.42 -6.19 10.27
C HIS A 221 -1.46 -7.73 10.40
N SER A 222 -0.73 -8.43 9.53
CA SER A 222 -0.48 -9.86 9.61
C SER A 222 0.78 -10.21 8.81
N PRO A 223 1.53 -11.27 9.18
CA PRO A 223 2.73 -11.68 8.44
C PRO A 223 2.46 -11.96 6.96
N ALA A 224 1.27 -12.44 6.62
CA ALA A 224 0.85 -12.70 5.24
C ALA A 224 0.78 -11.43 4.38
N LYS A 225 0.58 -10.26 4.98
CA LYS A 225 0.48 -8.97 4.27
C LYS A 225 1.80 -8.21 4.19
N LEU A 226 2.87 -8.70 4.85
CA LEU A 226 4.21 -8.13 4.71
C LEU A 226 4.62 -8.07 3.23
N GLY A 227 5.23 -6.97 2.81
CA GLY A 227 5.75 -6.80 1.46
C GLY A 227 4.69 -6.67 0.35
N ARG A 228 3.40 -6.48 0.65
CA ARG A 228 2.43 -6.16 -0.41
C ARG A 228 2.68 -4.79 -1.04
N GLU A 229 3.39 -3.92 -0.32
CA GLU A 229 4.11 -2.75 -0.76
C GLU A 229 5.50 -2.77 -0.16
N ALA A 230 6.50 -2.26 -0.86
CA ALA A 230 7.88 -2.28 -0.41
C ALA A 230 8.78 -1.30 -1.17
N ASN A 231 9.98 -1.08 -0.64
CA ASN A 231 11.00 -0.23 -1.22
C ASN A 231 12.14 -1.09 -1.79
N ARG A 232 12.70 -0.68 -2.90
CA ARG A 232 13.90 -1.27 -3.50
C ARG A 232 15.09 -0.37 -3.18
N ILE A 233 16.04 -0.90 -2.41
CA ILE A 233 17.20 -0.14 -1.92
C ILE A 233 18.48 -0.70 -2.55
N ALA A 234 19.23 0.17 -3.23
CA ALA A 234 20.52 -0.13 -3.85
C ALA A 234 21.67 0.53 -3.08
N ALA A 235 21.61 0.42 -1.75
CA ALA A 235 22.61 0.92 -0.81
C ALA A 235 23.13 -0.21 0.09
N PRO A 236 24.25 -0.04 0.81
CA PRO A 236 24.67 -1.00 1.83
C PRO A 236 23.60 -1.22 2.91
N LEU A 237 23.61 -2.41 3.52
CA LEU A 237 22.78 -2.71 4.69
C LEU A 237 23.37 -1.99 5.91
N SER A 238 22.84 -0.84 6.25
CA SER A 238 23.07 -0.10 7.48
C SER A 238 21.97 0.95 7.65
N TYR A 239 21.73 1.38 8.90
CA TYR A 239 20.77 2.45 9.16
C TYR A 239 21.17 3.77 8.49
N ALA A 240 22.45 4.13 8.56
CA ALA A 240 22.97 5.36 7.94
C ALA A 240 22.76 5.37 6.42
N ALA A 241 23.02 4.25 5.73
CA ALA A 241 22.82 4.14 4.29
C ALA A 241 21.32 4.14 3.91
N LEU A 242 20.47 3.48 4.69
CA LEU A 242 19.01 3.52 4.53
C LEU A 242 18.47 4.94 4.71
N ARG A 243 18.87 5.62 5.79
CA ARG A 243 18.51 7.01 6.06
C ARG A 243 18.91 7.92 4.89
N HIS A 244 20.14 7.81 4.43
CA HIS A 244 20.64 8.59 3.30
C HIS A 244 19.78 8.33 2.05
N ALA A 245 19.50 7.08 1.72
CA ALA A 245 18.68 6.72 0.56
C ALA A 245 17.27 7.30 0.64
N ILE A 246 16.64 7.26 1.81
CA ILE A 246 15.31 7.83 2.03
C ILE A 246 15.35 9.37 1.97
N GLN A 247 16.34 10.01 2.57
CA GLN A 247 16.40 11.47 2.65
C GLN A 247 16.80 12.15 1.34
N THR A 248 17.62 11.51 0.52
CA THR A 248 18.20 12.12 -0.69
C THR A 248 17.73 11.48 -1.99
N GLY A 249 17.15 10.27 -1.91
CA GLY A 249 16.87 9.44 -3.08
C GLY A 249 18.12 8.77 -3.68
N GLU A 250 19.34 9.04 -3.20
CA GLU A 250 20.55 8.37 -3.67
C GLU A 250 20.64 6.97 -3.07
N GLY A 251 20.72 5.95 -3.93
CA GLY A 251 20.61 4.55 -3.50
C GLY A 251 19.17 4.06 -3.29
N PHE A 252 18.16 4.92 -3.47
CA PHE A 252 16.76 4.52 -3.55
C PHE A 252 16.43 4.11 -4.99
N ALA A 253 16.17 2.82 -5.23
CA ALA A 253 16.02 2.26 -6.56
C ALA A 253 14.56 2.23 -7.07
N GLY A 254 13.60 2.58 -6.22
CA GLY A 254 12.18 2.61 -6.57
C GLY A 254 11.31 1.84 -5.61
N THR A 255 10.03 1.67 -5.96
CA THR A 255 9.02 1.04 -5.11
C THR A 255 8.38 -0.18 -5.75
N ILE A 256 7.77 -1.01 -4.92
CA ILE A 256 6.80 -2.03 -5.26
C ILE A 256 5.49 -1.57 -4.67
N GLU A 257 4.49 -1.39 -5.53
CA GLU A 257 3.21 -0.81 -5.17
C GLU A 257 2.10 -1.86 -5.25
N PHE A 258 1.11 -1.71 -4.41
CA PHE A 258 -0.20 -2.33 -4.56
C PHE A 258 -0.99 -1.56 -5.64
N PHE A 259 -2.10 -2.11 -6.11
CA PHE A 259 -2.98 -1.39 -7.04
C PHE A 259 -3.97 -0.51 -6.25
N PRO A 260 -3.85 0.84 -6.31
CA PRO A 260 -4.73 1.72 -5.54
C PRO A 260 -6.21 1.55 -5.87
N GLU A 261 -6.52 1.05 -7.07
CA GLU A 261 -7.88 0.76 -7.52
C GLU A 261 -8.57 -0.28 -6.63
N GLU A 262 -7.84 -1.19 -5.99
CA GLU A 262 -8.41 -2.16 -5.05
C GLU A 262 -8.92 -1.51 -3.76
N GLY A 263 -8.42 -0.31 -3.44
CA GLY A 263 -8.83 0.44 -2.26
C GLY A 263 -10.32 0.81 -2.26
N LYS A 264 -11.02 0.52 -1.17
CA LYS A 264 -12.47 0.73 -1.01
C LYS A 264 -12.96 2.18 -1.05
N TYR A 265 -12.05 3.14 -1.21
CA TYR A 265 -12.32 4.57 -1.35
C TYR A 265 -11.50 5.18 -2.49
N HIS A 266 -11.15 4.40 -3.51
CA HIS A 266 -10.37 4.90 -4.64
C HIS A 266 -11.13 5.94 -5.46
N LEU A 267 -12.35 5.60 -5.87
CA LEU A 267 -13.25 6.47 -6.65
C LEU A 267 -14.36 7.07 -5.77
N ASP A 268 -15.04 8.06 -6.33
CA ASP A 268 -16.23 8.64 -5.73
C ASP A 268 -17.43 7.70 -5.88
N GLY A 269 -18.37 7.74 -4.94
CA GLY A 269 -19.53 6.90 -5.12
C GLY A 269 -20.60 6.99 -4.07
N HIS A 270 -21.65 6.20 -4.30
CA HIS A 270 -22.75 5.97 -3.38
C HIS A 270 -23.18 4.49 -3.48
N ARG A 271 -22.63 3.66 -2.59
CA ARG A 271 -22.79 2.20 -2.60
C ARG A 271 -24.25 1.77 -2.63
N ASN A 272 -25.10 2.40 -1.82
CA ASN A 272 -26.53 2.03 -1.72
C ASN A 272 -27.31 2.22 -3.03
N CYS A 273 -26.77 3.00 -3.97
CA CYS A 273 -27.34 3.23 -5.30
C CYS A 273 -26.55 2.58 -6.43
N GLY A 274 -25.47 1.86 -6.11
CA GLY A 274 -24.58 1.25 -7.11
C GLY A 274 -23.86 2.29 -7.98
N ILE A 275 -23.62 3.49 -7.47
CA ILE A 275 -23.00 4.59 -8.21
C ILE A 275 -21.51 4.65 -7.87
N CYS A 276 -20.68 4.51 -8.92
CA CYS A 276 -19.23 4.69 -8.91
C CYS A 276 -18.86 5.68 -10.00
N LEU A 277 -18.16 6.75 -9.68
CA LEU A 277 -17.90 7.89 -10.58
C LEU A 277 -16.44 8.31 -10.54
N GLU A 278 -15.95 8.74 -11.71
CA GLU A 278 -14.71 9.50 -11.78
C GLU A 278 -14.88 10.90 -11.17
N PRO A 279 -13.81 11.52 -10.64
CA PRO A 279 -13.88 12.81 -9.97
C PRO A 279 -14.51 13.92 -10.82
N GLU A 280 -14.20 13.98 -12.12
CA GLU A 280 -14.71 14.98 -13.04
C GLU A 280 -16.22 14.87 -13.22
N GLU A 281 -16.76 13.65 -13.16
CA GLU A 281 -18.20 13.42 -13.25
C GLU A 281 -18.89 13.82 -11.94
N THR A 282 -18.28 13.52 -10.80
CA THR A 282 -18.75 14.00 -9.49
C THR A 282 -18.83 15.52 -9.45
N LEU A 283 -17.84 16.23 -9.98
CA LEU A 283 -17.84 17.69 -10.06
C LEU A 283 -18.99 18.21 -10.94
N ARG A 284 -19.25 17.58 -12.09
CA ARG A 284 -20.38 17.94 -12.96
C ARG A 284 -21.74 17.75 -12.28
N LEU A 285 -21.85 16.76 -11.41
CA LEU A 285 -23.07 16.46 -10.65
C LEU A 285 -23.18 17.27 -9.34
N GLY A 286 -22.23 18.18 -9.08
CA GLY A 286 -22.22 18.98 -7.86
C GLY A 286 -22.06 18.15 -6.57
N GLY A 287 -21.35 17.02 -6.66
CA GLY A 287 -21.10 16.13 -5.51
C GLY A 287 -22.31 15.34 -5.04
N LYS A 288 -23.34 15.18 -5.88
CA LYS A 288 -24.60 14.51 -5.50
C LYS A 288 -24.83 13.25 -6.34
N CYS A 289 -25.35 12.23 -5.69
CA CYS A 289 -25.76 10.98 -6.33
C CYS A 289 -26.90 11.26 -7.33
N PRO A 290 -26.75 10.87 -8.60
CA PRO A 290 -27.79 11.11 -9.63
C PRO A 290 -29.08 10.30 -9.40
N VAL A 291 -29.02 9.27 -8.57
CA VAL A 291 -30.18 8.42 -8.27
C VAL A 291 -31.01 8.95 -7.10
N CYS A 292 -30.38 9.33 -5.99
CA CYS A 292 -31.10 9.70 -4.75
C CYS A 292 -30.85 11.12 -4.26
N GLY A 293 -29.98 11.91 -4.91
CA GLY A 293 -29.66 13.29 -4.56
C GLY A 293 -28.80 13.46 -3.29
N ARG A 294 -28.43 12.38 -2.58
CA ARG A 294 -27.55 12.47 -1.41
C ARG A 294 -26.12 12.80 -1.83
N LYS A 295 -25.33 13.32 -0.90
CA LYS A 295 -23.89 13.55 -1.12
C LYS A 295 -23.19 12.24 -1.47
N LEU A 296 -22.29 12.31 -2.44
CA LEU A 296 -21.38 11.24 -2.77
C LEU A 296 -20.27 11.14 -1.72
N THR A 297 -19.79 9.93 -1.48
CA THR A 297 -18.53 9.72 -0.74
C THR A 297 -17.38 10.04 -1.68
N ILE A 298 -16.53 10.97 -1.27
CA ILE A 298 -15.38 11.42 -2.06
C ILE A 298 -14.22 10.45 -1.89
N GLY A 299 -13.69 10.01 -3.01
CA GLY A 299 -12.56 9.08 -3.07
C GLY A 299 -11.20 9.76 -3.10
N VAL A 300 -10.15 8.93 -3.07
CA VAL A 300 -8.75 9.37 -3.08
C VAL A 300 -8.41 10.08 -4.41
N GLN A 301 -8.85 9.54 -5.54
CA GLN A 301 -8.64 10.15 -6.87
C GLN A 301 -9.16 11.59 -6.93
N HIS A 302 -10.31 11.84 -6.34
CA HIS A 302 -10.89 13.20 -6.28
C HIS A 302 -10.01 14.14 -5.46
N ARG A 303 -9.50 13.65 -4.33
CA ARG A 303 -8.63 14.45 -3.47
C ARG A 303 -7.29 14.76 -4.15
N VAL A 304 -6.71 13.78 -4.84
CA VAL A 304 -5.52 14.00 -5.69
C VAL A 304 -5.82 15.03 -6.77
N LEU A 305 -6.95 14.90 -7.49
CA LEU A 305 -7.36 15.88 -8.51
C LEU A 305 -7.50 17.30 -7.94
N ALA A 306 -8.04 17.43 -6.74
CA ALA A 306 -8.25 18.73 -6.09
C ALA A 306 -6.92 19.45 -5.75
N LEU A 307 -5.83 18.72 -5.53
CA LEU A 307 -4.50 19.27 -5.26
C LEU A 307 -3.56 19.24 -6.47
N ALA A 308 -3.94 18.55 -7.55
CA ALA A 308 -3.12 18.38 -8.74
C ALA A 308 -2.99 19.70 -9.53
N ASP A 309 -1.77 20.00 -9.94
CA ASP A 309 -1.39 21.08 -10.85
C ASP A 309 -0.83 20.57 -12.18
N ARG A 310 -0.86 19.23 -12.38
CA ARG A 310 -0.36 18.52 -13.56
C ARG A 310 -1.38 17.50 -14.08
N PRO A 311 -1.38 17.21 -15.40
CA PRO A 311 -2.27 16.20 -15.97
C PRO A 311 -1.89 14.79 -15.51
N ALA A 312 -2.83 13.86 -15.63
CA ALA A 312 -2.55 12.43 -15.49
C ALA A 312 -1.50 11.99 -16.53
N GLY A 313 -0.62 11.06 -16.13
CA GLY A 313 0.47 10.57 -16.98
C GLY A 313 1.71 11.47 -17.04
N PHE A 314 1.74 12.57 -16.31
CA PHE A 314 2.96 13.37 -16.17
C PHE A 314 4.04 12.57 -15.44
N LEU A 315 5.27 12.61 -15.97
CA LEU A 315 6.46 11.99 -15.38
C LEU A 315 7.46 13.09 -15.01
N PRO A 316 7.69 13.36 -13.72
CA PRO A 316 8.63 14.38 -13.31
C PRO A 316 10.09 13.96 -13.60
N PRO A 317 11.00 14.92 -13.85
CA PRO A 317 12.42 14.63 -13.97
C PRO A 317 12.95 13.97 -12.69
N GLY A 318 13.70 12.87 -12.84
CA GLY A 318 14.26 12.14 -11.70
C GLY A 318 13.30 11.22 -10.96
N ALA A 319 12.07 11.04 -11.47
CA ALA A 319 11.12 10.07 -10.93
C ALA A 319 11.75 8.68 -10.80
N LYS A 320 11.59 8.07 -9.63
CA LYS A 320 12.07 6.71 -9.40
C LYS A 320 11.12 5.69 -10.06
N PRO A 321 11.64 4.58 -10.57
CA PRO A 321 10.80 3.54 -11.14
C PRO A 321 9.95 2.88 -10.06
N TYR A 322 8.80 2.41 -10.46
CA TYR A 322 7.92 1.60 -9.62
C TYR A 322 7.40 0.39 -10.40
N GLU A 323 6.94 -0.61 -9.69
CA GLU A 323 6.26 -1.78 -10.25
C GLU A 323 5.04 -2.12 -9.40
N SER A 324 3.89 -2.36 -10.04
CA SER A 324 2.67 -2.73 -9.32
C SER A 324 2.50 -4.23 -9.33
N LEU A 325 2.34 -4.83 -8.14
CA LEU A 325 2.21 -6.27 -7.95
C LEU A 325 0.97 -6.58 -7.10
N VAL A 326 0.43 -7.78 -7.29
CA VAL A 326 -0.49 -8.40 -6.33
C VAL A 326 0.25 -9.52 -5.59
N PRO A 327 -0.06 -9.80 -4.31
CA PRO A 327 0.51 -10.92 -3.59
C PRO A 327 0.33 -12.25 -4.35
N LEU A 328 1.35 -13.10 -4.35
CA LEU A 328 1.36 -14.35 -5.12
C LEU A 328 0.14 -15.23 -4.81
N GLN A 329 -0.29 -15.31 -3.55
CA GLN A 329 -1.46 -16.08 -3.15
C GLN A 329 -2.77 -15.54 -3.77
N GLU A 330 -2.88 -14.22 -3.91
CA GLU A 330 -4.02 -13.57 -4.57
C GLU A 330 -3.96 -13.78 -6.09
N LEU A 331 -2.76 -13.73 -6.70
CA LEU A 331 -2.57 -14.08 -8.11
C LEU A 331 -2.96 -15.54 -8.39
N ILE A 332 -2.51 -16.49 -7.56
CA ILE A 332 -2.90 -17.91 -7.67
C ILE A 332 -4.42 -18.05 -7.63
N ALA A 333 -5.06 -17.38 -6.70
CA ALA A 333 -6.52 -17.43 -6.55
C ALA A 333 -7.24 -16.86 -7.78
N ALA A 334 -6.81 -15.72 -8.28
CA ALA A 334 -7.37 -15.09 -9.48
C ALA A 334 -7.17 -15.98 -10.73
N ALA A 335 -5.98 -16.55 -10.88
CA ALA A 335 -5.63 -17.40 -12.03
C ALA A 335 -6.39 -18.73 -12.03
N THR A 336 -6.63 -19.31 -10.86
CA THR A 336 -7.23 -20.65 -10.75
C THR A 336 -8.71 -20.63 -10.41
N GLY A 337 -9.26 -19.50 -10.00
CA GLY A 337 -10.67 -19.35 -9.60
C GLY A 337 -10.99 -19.89 -8.21
N ILE A 338 -9.97 -20.12 -7.36
CA ILE A 338 -10.14 -20.55 -5.97
C ILE A 338 -10.13 -19.36 -5.01
N SER A 339 -10.54 -19.56 -3.76
CA SER A 339 -10.44 -18.51 -2.74
C SER A 339 -9.00 -18.29 -2.30
N ALA A 340 -8.55 -17.03 -2.27
CA ALA A 340 -7.21 -16.67 -1.79
C ALA A 340 -6.99 -17.07 -0.32
N ALA A 341 -8.02 -16.98 0.53
CA ALA A 341 -7.93 -17.40 1.93
C ALA A 341 -8.10 -18.93 2.12
N GLY A 342 -8.25 -19.67 1.02
CA GLY A 342 -8.51 -21.12 1.08
C GLY A 342 -7.25 -21.96 1.21
N GLN A 343 -7.36 -23.12 1.84
CA GLN A 343 -6.23 -24.06 2.00
C GLN A 343 -5.60 -24.51 0.68
N LYS A 344 -6.37 -24.54 -0.42
CA LYS A 344 -5.84 -24.90 -1.75
C LYS A 344 -4.86 -23.84 -2.26
N ALA A 345 -5.20 -22.55 -2.14
CA ALA A 345 -4.31 -21.46 -2.51
C ALA A 345 -3.05 -21.45 -1.64
N GLN A 346 -3.20 -21.66 -0.34
CA GLN A 346 -2.08 -21.74 0.59
C GLN A 346 -1.10 -22.88 0.23
N ARG A 347 -1.61 -24.09 -0.02
CA ARG A 347 -0.77 -25.24 -0.41
C ARG A 347 -0.04 -25.00 -1.73
N GLN A 348 -0.72 -24.39 -2.70
CA GLN A 348 -0.09 -24.07 -3.99
C GLN A 348 0.98 -22.99 -3.85
N TYR A 349 0.72 -21.98 -3.03
CA TYR A 349 1.69 -20.95 -2.65
C TYR A 349 2.96 -21.57 -2.03
N GLU A 350 2.81 -22.40 -1.00
CA GLU A 350 3.92 -23.07 -0.32
C GLU A 350 4.71 -23.98 -1.28
N ALA A 351 4.02 -24.73 -2.13
CA ALA A 351 4.65 -25.57 -3.14
C ALA A 351 5.48 -24.76 -4.14
N MET A 352 4.98 -23.60 -4.56
CA MET A 352 5.73 -22.70 -5.43
C MET A 352 6.96 -22.10 -4.75
N LEU A 353 6.83 -21.68 -3.49
CA LEU A 353 7.97 -21.20 -2.71
C LEU A 353 9.06 -22.26 -2.57
N HIS A 354 8.67 -23.48 -2.26
CA HIS A 354 9.60 -24.61 -2.13
C HIS A 354 10.29 -24.96 -3.46
N ALA A 355 9.57 -24.91 -4.57
CA ALA A 355 10.10 -25.28 -5.88
C ALA A 355 10.94 -24.17 -6.54
N LEU A 356 10.61 -22.93 -6.34
CA LEU A 356 11.14 -21.80 -7.12
C LEU A 356 11.94 -20.79 -6.29
N GLY A 357 11.58 -20.56 -5.03
CA GLY A 357 12.18 -19.54 -4.17
C GLY A 357 11.17 -18.54 -3.64
N SER A 358 11.63 -17.34 -3.28
CA SER A 358 10.79 -16.34 -2.63
C SER A 358 9.68 -15.78 -3.54
N GLU A 359 8.62 -15.25 -2.90
CA GLU A 359 7.47 -14.65 -3.60
C GLU A 359 7.88 -13.58 -4.61
N PHE A 360 8.74 -12.64 -4.21
CA PHE A 360 9.20 -11.59 -5.13
C PHE A 360 10.03 -12.15 -6.29
N PHE A 361 10.85 -13.15 -6.06
CA PHE A 361 11.54 -13.81 -7.16
C PHE A 361 10.55 -14.45 -8.14
N ILE A 362 9.53 -15.14 -7.64
CA ILE A 362 8.49 -15.77 -8.47
C ILE A 362 7.72 -14.72 -9.26
N LEU A 363 7.27 -13.65 -8.61
CA LEU A 363 6.47 -12.61 -9.29
C LEU A 363 7.26 -11.80 -10.32
N ARG A 364 8.56 -11.59 -10.10
CA ARG A 364 9.36 -10.62 -10.86
C ARG A 364 10.36 -11.25 -11.82
N GLU A 365 10.99 -12.36 -11.46
CA GLU A 365 12.22 -12.83 -12.12
C GLU A 365 12.18 -14.28 -12.60
N ALA A 366 11.45 -15.17 -11.92
CA ALA A 366 11.43 -16.60 -12.25
C ALA A 366 11.02 -16.84 -13.72
N PRO A 367 11.68 -17.76 -14.44
CA PRO A 367 11.29 -18.13 -15.79
C PRO A 367 9.85 -18.64 -15.83
N LEU A 368 9.07 -18.21 -16.83
CA LEU A 368 7.66 -18.59 -16.95
C LEU A 368 7.47 -20.10 -17.10
N GLU A 369 8.38 -20.77 -17.80
CA GLU A 369 8.38 -22.22 -17.98
C GLU A 369 8.60 -22.96 -16.64
N ALA A 370 9.37 -22.37 -15.73
CA ALA A 370 9.54 -22.93 -14.38
C ALA A 370 8.27 -22.76 -13.54
N ILE A 371 7.61 -21.61 -13.66
CA ILE A 371 6.32 -21.35 -13.00
C ILE A 371 5.25 -22.30 -13.54
N GLU A 372 5.19 -22.50 -14.86
CA GLU A 372 4.24 -23.42 -15.50
C GLU A 372 4.41 -24.86 -15.01
N ARG A 373 5.64 -25.35 -14.89
CA ARG A 373 5.92 -26.68 -14.34
C ARG A 373 5.51 -26.82 -12.86
N ALA A 374 5.67 -25.76 -12.08
CA ALA A 374 5.38 -25.77 -10.64
C ALA A 374 3.89 -25.56 -10.31
N ALA A 375 3.17 -24.76 -11.12
CA ALA A 375 1.83 -24.26 -10.77
C ALA A 375 0.81 -24.32 -11.91
N GLY A 376 1.22 -24.77 -13.11
CA GLY A 376 0.38 -24.88 -14.27
C GLY A 376 0.29 -23.61 -15.14
N PRO A 377 -0.29 -23.73 -16.36
CA PRO A 377 -0.28 -22.67 -17.36
C PRO A 377 -1.06 -21.42 -16.94
N CYS A 378 -2.15 -21.57 -16.20
CA CYS A 378 -2.93 -20.40 -15.74
C CYS A 378 -2.12 -19.48 -14.83
N VAL A 379 -1.36 -20.04 -13.89
CA VAL A 379 -0.55 -19.23 -12.95
C VAL A 379 0.62 -18.60 -13.70
N ALA A 380 1.27 -19.33 -14.62
CA ALA A 380 2.35 -18.79 -15.44
C ALA A 380 1.87 -17.62 -16.31
N GLU A 381 0.72 -17.77 -16.97
CA GLU A 381 0.11 -16.70 -17.76
C GLU A 381 -0.32 -15.52 -16.89
N GLY A 382 -0.84 -15.78 -15.67
CA GLY A 382 -1.16 -14.73 -14.69
C GLY A 382 0.08 -13.90 -14.31
N VAL A 383 1.20 -14.54 -14.03
CA VAL A 383 2.47 -13.84 -13.75
C VAL A 383 2.96 -13.08 -14.99
N ARG A 384 2.87 -13.66 -16.18
CA ARG A 384 3.24 -12.98 -17.43
C ARG A 384 2.42 -11.70 -17.64
N ARG A 385 1.09 -11.79 -17.46
CA ARG A 385 0.19 -10.62 -17.59
C ARG A 385 0.50 -9.55 -16.55
N LEU A 386 0.72 -9.96 -15.31
CA LEU A 386 1.08 -9.03 -14.23
C LEU A 386 2.38 -8.27 -14.57
N ARG A 387 3.43 -8.98 -14.97
CA ARG A 387 4.72 -8.40 -15.38
C ARG A 387 4.59 -7.47 -16.60
N ALA A 388 3.67 -7.75 -17.49
CA ALA A 388 3.40 -6.95 -18.70
C ALA A 388 2.39 -5.81 -18.45
N GLY A 389 1.82 -5.66 -17.24
CA GLY A 389 0.75 -4.71 -16.95
C GLY A 389 -0.56 -4.99 -17.69
N GLN A 390 -0.74 -6.21 -18.21
CA GLN A 390 -1.93 -6.64 -18.98
C GLN A 390 -3.03 -7.15 -18.07
N ILE A 391 -3.58 -6.25 -17.28
CA ILE A 391 -4.62 -6.53 -16.29
C ILE A 391 -5.76 -5.54 -16.40
N THR A 392 -6.99 -5.98 -16.13
CA THR A 392 -8.14 -5.09 -16.02
C THR A 392 -8.34 -4.69 -14.57
N ARG A 393 -8.62 -3.41 -14.34
CA ARG A 393 -8.79 -2.83 -13.00
C ARG A 393 -10.17 -2.22 -12.88
N THR A 394 -10.82 -2.44 -11.74
CA THR A 394 -12.06 -1.75 -11.38
C THR A 394 -11.87 -1.07 -10.04
N GLY A 395 -12.10 0.26 -10.00
CA GLY A 395 -11.90 1.05 -8.78
C GLY A 395 -12.93 0.74 -7.70
N GLY A 396 -12.47 0.64 -6.46
CA GLY A 396 -13.37 0.56 -5.31
C GLY A 396 -13.94 1.93 -4.96
N TYR A 397 -15.10 1.95 -4.28
CA TYR A 397 -15.81 3.18 -3.95
C TYR A 397 -16.72 2.98 -2.73
N ASP A 398 -16.91 4.00 -1.95
CA ASP A 398 -17.87 4.08 -0.82
C ASP A 398 -17.91 2.84 0.07
N GLY A 399 -16.75 2.27 0.37
CA GLY A 399 -16.59 1.09 1.22
C GLY A 399 -16.61 -0.24 0.48
N GLU A 400 -16.79 -0.27 -0.82
CA GLU A 400 -16.64 -1.45 -1.66
C GLU A 400 -15.22 -1.54 -2.23
N TYR A 401 -14.61 -2.73 -2.13
CA TYR A 401 -13.28 -2.98 -2.69
C TYR A 401 -13.32 -3.05 -4.21
N GLY A 402 -12.31 -2.49 -4.85
CA GLY A 402 -12.05 -2.71 -6.26
C GLY A 402 -11.54 -4.12 -6.55
N LYS A 403 -11.27 -4.40 -7.81
CA LYS A 403 -10.85 -5.73 -8.25
C LYS A 403 -9.78 -5.63 -9.33
N ILE A 404 -8.80 -6.51 -9.24
CA ILE A 404 -7.85 -6.81 -10.30
C ILE A 404 -8.28 -8.09 -11.00
N ILE A 405 -8.50 -8.02 -12.30
CA ILE A 405 -8.97 -9.12 -13.14
C ILE A 405 -7.84 -9.51 -14.08
N LEU A 406 -7.29 -10.71 -13.88
CA LEU A 406 -6.24 -11.28 -14.70
C LEU A 406 -6.80 -11.98 -15.95
N PHE A 407 -7.98 -12.58 -15.83
CA PHE A 407 -8.63 -13.37 -16.89
C PHE A 407 -10.13 -13.17 -16.88
N GLU A 408 -10.71 -13.08 -18.06
CA GLU A 408 -12.13 -13.35 -18.22
C GLU A 408 -12.44 -14.81 -17.92
N PRO A 409 -13.65 -15.15 -17.43
CA PRO A 409 -14.01 -16.52 -17.06
C PRO A 409 -13.76 -17.54 -18.19
N ALA A 410 -14.13 -17.20 -19.43
CA ALA A 410 -13.93 -18.08 -20.60
C ALA A 410 -12.45 -18.32 -20.93
N GLU A 411 -11.61 -17.30 -20.79
CA GLU A 411 -10.15 -17.44 -21.00
C GLU A 411 -9.54 -18.39 -19.98
N ARG A 412 -9.94 -18.25 -18.70
CA ARG A 412 -9.48 -19.12 -17.63
C ARG A 412 -9.87 -20.58 -17.87
N GLU A 413 -11.13 -20.83 -18.28
CA GLU A 413 -11.62 -22.18 -18.62
C GLU A 413 -10.81 -22.79 -19.79
N ALA A 414 -10.52 -22.01 -20.82
CA ALA A 414 -9.71 -22.44 -21.94
C ALA A 414 -8.27 -22.82 -21.51
N LEU A 415 -7.63 -22.01 -20.67
CA LEU A 415 -6.29 -22.27 -20.15
C LEU A 415 -6.26 -23.50 -19.21
N GLN A 416 -7.33 -23.80 -18.51
CA GLN A 416 -7.45 -24.98 -17.65
C GLN A 416 -7.74 -26.27 -18.44
N GLY A 417 -7.92 -26.17 -19.78
CA GLY A 417 -8.29 -27.31 -20.61
C GLY A 417 -9.73 -27.80 -20.39
N GLN A 418 -10.55 -27.03 -19.70
CA GLN A 418 -11.97 -27.31 -19.53
C GLN A 418 -12.71 -26.74 -20.75
N LEU A 419 -12.89 -27.56 -21.79
CA LEU A 419 -13.85 -27.26 -22.86
C LEU A 419 -15.24 -27.34 -22.24
N SER A 420 -15.87 -26.20 -22.01
CA SER A 420 -17.30 -26.18 -21.66
C SER A 420 -18.06 -26.76 -22.85
N LEU A 421 -18.71 -27.91 -22.65
CA LEU A 421 -19.58 -28.55 -23.62
C LEU A 421 -20.78 -27.70 -24.06
N PHE A 422 -20.96 -26.51 -23.44
CA PHE A 422 -22.06 -25.58 -23.65
C PHE A 422 -21.64 -24.20 -24.18
N SER A 423 -20.35 -23.97 -24.43
CA SER A 423 -19.89 -22.69 -24.99
C SER A 423 -19.93 -22.76 -26.52
N ALA A 424 -20.92 -22.15 -27.13
CA ALA A 424 -20.88 -21.81 -28.53
C ALA A 424 -19.72 -20.83 -28.79
N PRO A 425 -18.96 -20.92 -29.89
CA PRO A 425 -17.90 -19.98 -30.20
C PRO A 425 -18.50 -18.58 -30.29
N ALA A 426 -18.03 -17.64 -29.48
CA ALA A 426 -18.43 -16.24 -29.54
C ALA A 426 -18.03 -15.70 -30.91
N SER A 427 -19.05 -15.43 -31.73
CA SER A 427 -18.93 -14.69 -32.99
C SER A 427 -18.28 -13.34 -32.67
N SER A 428 -17.24 -12.99 -33.41
CA SER A 428 -16.56 -11.71 -33.38
C SER A 428 -17.57 -10.56 -33.45
N ALA A 429 -17.90 -9.94 -32.35
CA ALA A 429 -18.72 -8.73 -32.31
C ALA A 429 -17.89 -7.59 -32.87
N GLN A 430 -18.25 -7.18 -34.08
CA GLN A 430 -17.79 -5.94 -34.70
C GLN A 430 -18.19 -4.77 -33.80
N THR A 431 -17.22 -3.93 -33.53
CA THR A 431 -17.38 -2.62 -32.93
C THR A 431 -18.43 -1.82 -33.69
N GLN A 432 -19.65 -1.74 -33.16
CA GLN A 432 -20.63 -0.75 -33.62
C GLN A 432 -20.46 0.52 -32.82
N SER A 433 -19.99 1.54 -33.51
CA SER A 433 -20.00 2.95 -33.12
C SER A 433 -21.39 3.34 -32.65
N ALA A 434 -21.51 3.83 -31.40
CA ALA A 434 -22.76 4.35 -30.87
C ALA A 434 -23.16 5.62 -31.62
N ALA A 435 -24.25 5.56 -32.34
CA ALA A 435 -24.91 6.72 -32.96
C ALA A 435 -25.69 7.51 -31.90
N VAL A 436 -25.49 8.82 -31.90
CA VAL A 436 -26.17 9.82 -31.07
C VAL A 436 -27.68 9.75 -31.32
N PRO A 437 -28.57 9.72 -30.31
CA PRO A 437 -30.00 9.83 -30.53
C PRO A 437 -30.38 11.27 -30.82
N SER A 438 -31.00 11.48 -31.99
CA SER A 438 -31.61 12.74 -32.39
C SER A 438 -32.89 13.04 -31.58
N ALA A 439 -33.08 14.33 -31.30
CA ALA A 439 -34.16 14.92 -30.52
C ALA A 439 -35.59 14.57 -31.03
N PRO A 440 -36.62 14.61 -30.17
CA PRO A 440 -37.97 14.27 -30.54
C PRO A 440 -38.63 15.37 -31.36
N ARG A 441 -39.30 14.96 -32.46
CA ARG A 441 -40.12 15.80 -33.30
C ARG A 441 -41.38 16.25 -32.53
N THR A 442 -41.62 17.54 -32.55
CA THR A 442 -42.87 18.19 -32.15
C THR A 442 -44.04 17.68 -32.98
N LEU A 443 -45.05 17.20 -32.33
CA LEU A 443 -46.39 16.93 -32.94
C LEU A 443 -47.15 18.25 -33.01
N GLN A 444 -47.47 18.70 -34.24
CA GLN A 444 -48.45 19.75 -34.50
C GLN A 444 -49.86 19.25 -34.24
N ALA A 445 -50.59 20.00 -33.43
CA ALA A 445 -52.01 19.82 -33.23
C ALA A 445 -52.78 20.32 -34.44
N SER A 446 -53.61 19.47 -35.03
CA SER A 446 -54.64 19.87 -36.01
C SER A 446 -55.92 20.21 -35.27
N THR A 447 -56.32 21.44 -35.38
CA THR A 447 -57.65 21.96 -35.03
C THR A 447 -58.70 21.46 -36.02
N GLY A 448 -59.79 20.98 -35.53
CA GLY A 448 -61.03 20.77 -36.31
C GLY A 448 -62.21 20.96 -35.38
N SER A 449 -62.91 22.06 -35.64
CA SER A 449 -64.28 22.32 -35.18
C SER A 449 -65.27 21.73 -36.17
N PRO A 450 -66.54 21.60 -35.84
CA PRO A 450 -67.41 22.58 -35.19
C PRO A 450 -67.85 22.26 -33.78
#